data_08843b4f0abf77741655f5e5d72bc256
#
_entry.id   08843b4f0abf77741655f5e5d72bc256
#
_cell.length_a   1.000
_cell.length_b   1.000
_cell.length_c   1.000
_cell.angle_alpha   90.00
_cell.angle_beta   90.00
_cell.angle_gamma   90.00
#
_symmetry.space_group_name_H-M   'P 1'
#
loop_
_entity.id
_entity.type
_entity.pdbx_description
1 polymer ?
#
loop_
_entity_poly.entity_id
_entity_poly.type
_entity_poly.pdbx_seq_one_letter_code
_entity_poly.pdbx_strand_id
1 'polypeptide(L)'
;LVFWAAARARTPSLRSFLLLGAAVGFTICVRPWTGLVLSAAIVSTVTVQPLWPRTTTRDRVTAATSFVLGGVPFAGFLFWWNTSLFGAPTRLGYSAAFGPSHGLGFHTDPWGNVYGMLEAVAYSGADLIQLSAHLMESPLPALLVVGAALAAGARYRGMWTLIAWGGAGVLGNALYWHHGVHMGPRMLFETTPAWIAAAVCGGHALATSSPFRTRWVRNVATWALLLTLVGSVVLAPGLILAQKRSQEDSPKLGAHALPPPRAVVFVHGSWASRVSARLAASGMRRDSIETALRRNDICKVDTFSRTEITTRTTTEMDLDAQPGYPPNLAVRALSPGNVVRIEPSRPLTSACAREARSDRFGSIELESLLWRLPPLPGADIILARDMGPAGNVPVLELYEYTPYVYIDGPNGLRLLAYDVGMELAWGGPTLPTGGAK
;
A
#
# COMPACT_ATOMS: atom_id res chain seq x y z
N LEU A 1 12.47 -16.83 -5.31
CA LEU A 1 13.69 -17.10 -4.53
C LEU A 1 13.47 -18.26 -3.54
N VAL A 2 12.52 -18.14 -2.59
CA VAL A 2 12.26 -19.19 -1.56
C VAL A 2 11.93 -20.54 -2.18
N PHE A 3 11.07 -20.59 -3.20
CA PHE A 3 10.72 -21.83 -3.88
C PHE A 3 11.95 -22.54 -4.49
N TRP A 4 12.82 -21.80 -5.14
CA TRP A 4 14.06 -22.34 -5.71
C TRP A 4 15.00 -22.86 -4.63
N ALA A 5 15.20 -22.09 -3.55
CA ALA A 5 16.03 -22.50 -2.42
C ALA A 5 15.47 -23.75 -1.72
N ALA A 6 14.14 -23.80 -1.52
CA ALA A 6 13.46 -24.94 -0.94
C ALA A 6 13.58 -26.21 -1.81
N ALA A 7 13.47 -26.08 -3.12
CA ALA A 7 13.67 -27.19 -4.04
C ALA A 7 15.11 -27.76 -4.00
N ARG A 8 16.12 -26.89 -3.86
CA ARG A 8 17.50 -27.31 -3.65
C ARG A 8 17.75 -27.99 -2.31
N ALA A 9 17.08 -27.55 -1.26
CA ALA A 9 17.18 -28.13 0.07
C ALA A 9 16.58 -29.56 0.19
N ARG A 10 15.96 -30.09 -0.86
CA ARG A 10 15.56 -31.49 -0.94
C ARG A 10 16.73 -32.48 -0.90
N THR A 11 17.93 -32.03 -1.30
CA THR A 11 19.17 -32.74 -1.05
C THR A 11 19.80 -32.13 0.20
N PRO A 12 19.76 -32.84 1.35
CA PRO A 12 20.19 -32.25 2.61
C PRO A 12 21.67 -31.93 2.57
N SER A 13 21.98 -30.67 2.58
CA SER A 13 23.34 -30.14 2.73
C SER A 13 23.31 -28.87 3.57
N LEU A 14 24.35 -28.64 4.35
CA LEU A 14 24.52 -27.45 5.16
C LEU A 14 24.33 -26.17 4.30
N ARG A 15 24.94 -26.12 3.13
CA ARG A 15 24.84 -24.98 2.20
C ARG A 15 23.42 -24.75 1.70
N SER A 16 22.67 -25.82 1.38
CA SER A 16 21.30 -25.69 0.88
C SER A 16 20.36 -25.11 1.94
N PHE A 17 20.49 -25.53 3.19
CA PHE A 17 19.66 -25.00 4.28
C PHE A 17 20.06 -23.59 4.69
N LEU A 18 21.34 -23.26 4.65
CA LEU A 18 21.83 -21.90 4.86
C LEU A 18 21.27 -20.93 3.80
N LEU A 19 21.31 -21.32 2.54
CA LEU A 19 20.71 -20.55 1.44
C LEU A 19 19.18 -20.44 1.59
N LEU A 20 18.51 -21.48 2.05
CA LEU A 20 17.08 -21.44 2.30
C LEU A 20 16.73 -20.47 3.42
N GLY A 21 17.47 -20.51 4.53
CA GLY A 21 17.31 -19.56 5.63
C GLY A 21 17.54 -18.13 5.20
N ALA A 22 18.57 -17.88 4.40
CA ALA A 22 18.85 -16.56 3.84
C ALA A 22 17.71 -16.08 2.91
N ALA A 23 17.21 -16.95 2.04
CA ALA A 23 16.11 -16.63 1.13
C ALA A 23 14.82 -16.27 1.89
N VAL A 24 14.50 -17.03 2.93
CA VAL A 24 13.34 -16.75 3.80
C VAL A 24 13.54 -15.45 4.57
N GLY A 25 14.70 -15.27 5.20
CA GLY A 25 15.03 -14.05 5.94
C GLY A 25 14.94 -12.80 5.08
N PHE A 26 15.51 -12.84 3.88
CA PHE A 26 15.39 -11.76 2.91
C PHE A 26 13.93 -11.44 2.55
N THR A 27 13.13 -12.48 2.28
CA THR A 27 11.72 -12.30 1.91
C THR A 27 10.92 -11.67 3.05
N ILE A 28 11.21 -12.05 4.30
CA ILE A 28 10.60 -11.47 5.50
C ILE A 28 11.02 -9.98 5.67
N CYS A 29 12.26 -9.62 5.36
CA CYS A 29 12.68 -8.21 5.38
C CYS A 29 11.92 -7.36 4.38
N VAL A 30 11.59 -7.90 3.20
CA VAL A 30 10.84 -7.17 2.15
C VAL A 30 9.37 -7.02 2.53
N ARG A 31 8.73 -8.09 2.99
CA ARG A 31 7.31 -8.12 3.40
C ARG A 31 7.14 -9.05 4.60
N PRO A 32 7.25 -8.54 5.83
CA PRO A 32 7.35 -9.38 7.03
C PRO A 32 6.24 -10.44 7.15
N TRP A 33 4.98 -10.04 7.07
CA TRP A 33 3.85 -10.96 7.23
C TRP A 33 3.70 -11.91 6.03
N THR A 34 3.57 -11.37 4.84
CA THR A 34 3.40 -12.17 3.60
C THR A 34 4.61 -13.08 3.38
N GLY A 35 5.82 -12.56 3.60
CA GLY A 35 7.06 -13.33 3.50
C GLY A 35 7.10 -14.51 4.46
N LEU A 36 6.67 -14.32 5.70
CA LEU A 36 6.59 -15.40 6.69
C LEU A 36 5.58 -16.48 6.27
N VAL A 37 4.35 -16.08 5.95
CA VAL A 37 3.25 -17.02 5.64
C VAL A 37 3.54 -17.84 4.38
N LEU A 38 3.95 -17.19 3.30
CA LEU A 38 4.25 -17.87 2.04
C LEU A 38 5.50 -18.74 2.15
N SER A 39 6.54 -18.25 2.83
CA SER A 39 7.75 -19.05 3.06
C SER A 39 7.46 -20.29 3.89
N ALA A 40 6.66 -20.19 4.94
CA ALA A 40 6.27 -21.33 5.75
C ALA A 40 5.55 -22.39 4.93
N ALA A 41 4.60 -22.01 4.08
CA ALA A 41 3.88 -22.93 3.20
C ALA A 41 4.81 -23.63 2.19
N ILE A 42 5.68 -22.86 1.53
CA ILE A 42 6.62 -23.40 0.53
C ILE A 42 7.64 -24.34 1.19
N VAL A 43 8.26 -23.91 2.30
CA VAL A 43 9.27 -24.72 3.01
C VAL A 43 8.64 -26.02 3.54
N SER A 44 7.44 -25.94 4.11
CA SER A 44 6.74 -27.11 4.61
C SER A 44 6.48 -28.15 3.52
N THR A 45 5.95 -27.73 2.38
CA THR A 45 5.54 -28.65 1.31
C THR A 45 6.67 -29.08 0.38
N VAL A 46 7.65 -28.23 0.12
CA VAL A 46 8.74 -28.51 -0.81
C VAL A 46 9.92 -29.20 -0.12
N THR A 47 10.21 -28.83 1.11
CA THR A 47 11.41 -29.30 1.83
C THR A 47 11.07 -30.24 2.97
N VAL A 48 10.26 -29.78 3.93
CA VAL A 48 10.04 -30.56 5.19
C VAL A 48 9.27 -31.85 4.91
N GLN A 49 8.12 -31.78 4.27
CA GLN A 49 7.27 -32.94 4.01
C GLN A 49 7.98 -34.07 3.26
N PRO A 50 8.78 -33.83 2.19
CA PRO A 50 9.53 -34.88 1.51
C PRO A 50 10.73 -35.43 2.27
N LEU A 51 11.39 -34.59 3.10
CA LEU A 51 12.62 -34.95 3.79
C LEU A 51 12.40 -35.59 5.16
N TRP A 52 11.38 -35.16 5.89
CA TRP A 52 11.15 -35.54 7.29
C TRP A 52 11.15 -37.07 7.53
N PRO A 53 10.49 -37.88 6.72
CA PRO A 53 10.48 -39.34 6.90
C PRO A 53 11.83 -40.02 6.61
N ARG A 54 12.74 -39.32 5.92
CA ARG A 54 14.00 -39.87 5.38
C ARG A 54 15.24 -39.43 6.12
N THR A 55 15.13 -38.56 7.11
CA THR A 55 16.26 -37.93 7.78
C THR A 55 16.37 -38.36 9.23
N THR A 56 17.60 -38.50 9.71
CA THR A 56 17.89 -38.77 11.12
C THR A 56 17.67 -37.51 11.97
N THR A 57 17.57 -37.66 13.28
CA THR A 57 17.46 -36.52 14.21
C THR A 57 18.65 -35.58 14.08
N ARG A 58 19.86 -36.12 13.89
CA ARG A 58 21.07 -35.33 13.69
C ARG A 58 20.98 -34.48 12.43
N ASP A 59 20.49 -35.05 11.30
CA ASP A 59 20.31 -34.30 10.05
C ASP A 59 19.30 -33.17 10.20
N ARG A 60 18.22 -33.41 10.93
CA ARG A 60 17.18 -32.38 11.22
C ARG A 60 17.74 -31.24 12.06
N VAL A 61 18.51 -31.53 13.10
CA VAL A 61 19.15 -30.51 13.92
C VAL A 61 20.14 -29.70 13.07
N THR A 62 20.98 -30.37 12.29
CA THR A 62 21.94 -29.71 11.40
C THR A 62 21.23 -28.81 10.37
N ALA A 63 20.16 -29.31 9.78
CA ALA A 63 19.35 -28.54 8.82
C ALA A 63 18.69 -27.31 9.49
N ALA A 64 18.07 -27.49 10.66
CA ALA A 64 17.45 -26.40 11.42
C ALA A 64 18.46 -25.33 11.82
N THR A 65 19.63 -25.76 12.37
CA THR A 65 20.70 -24.82 12.74
C THR A 65 21.21 -24.05 11.54
N SER A 66 21.45 -24.72 10.40
CA SER A 66 21.91 -24.07 9.18
C SER A 66 20.86 -23.09 8.63
N PHE A 67 19.59 -23.45 8.68
CA PHE A 67 18.49 -22.58 8.29
C PHE A 67 18.44 -21.33 9.16
N VAL A 68 18.52 -21.47 10.48
CA VAL A 68 18.54 -20.35 11.43
C VAL A 68 19.75 -19.45 11.17
N LEU A 69 20.95 -20.03 11.04
CA LEU A 69 22.17 -19.28 10.75
C LEU A 69 22.08 -18.48 9.44
N GLY A 70 21.42 -19.04 8.41
CA GLY A 70 21.15 -18.31 7.17
C GLY A 70 20.20 -17.13 7.33
N GLY A 71 19.19 -17.26 8.22
CA GLY A 71 18.18 -16.23 8.48
C GLY A 71 18.63 -15.11 9.44
N VAL A 72 19.53 -15.42 10.38
CA VAL A 72 19.98 -14.49 11.43
C VAL A 72 20.47 -13.13 10.91
N PRO A 73 21.29 -13.02 9.85
CA PRO A 73 21.73 -11.73 9.34
C PRO A 73 20.56 -10.82 8.92
N PHE A 74 19.53 -11.39 8.32
CA PHE A 74 18.34 -10.67 7.87
C PHE A 74 17.44 -10.27 9.05
N ALA A 75 17.27 -11.15 10.02
CA ALA A 75 16.55 -10.81 11.25
C ALA A 75 17.28 -9.70 12.02
N GLY A 76 18.59 -9.77 12.12
CA GLY A 76 19.43 -8.74 12.73
C GLY A 76 19.30 -7.40 12.02
N PHE A 77 19.35 -7.41 10.68
CA PHE A 77 19.13 -6.23 9.85
C PHE A 77 17.73 -5.64 10.06
N LEU A 78 16.67 -6.45 10.05
CA LEU A 78 15.30 -5.99 10.26
C LEU A 78 15.11 -5.37 11.64
N PHE A 79 15.68 -5.98 12.69
CA PHE A 79 15.59 -5.47 14.06
C PHE A 79 16.36 -4.16 14.22
N TRP A 80 17.58 -4.09 13.67
CA TRP A 80 18.36 -2.85 13.65
C TRP A 80 17.62 -1.73 12.91
N TRP A 81 17.09 -2.02 11.71
CA TRP A 81 16.33 -1.08 10.89
C TRP A 81 15.10 -0.55 11.63
N ASN A 82 14.30 -1.45 12.20
CA ASN A 82 13.10 -1.07 12.96
C ASN A 82 13.44 -0.25 14.21
N THR A 83 14.50 -0.62 14.92
CA THR A 83 14.95 0.13 16.11
C THR A 83 15.40 1.53 15.71
N SER A 84 16.17 1.65 14.64
CA SER A 84 16.71 2.93 14.16
C SER A 84 15.61 3.89 13.69
N LEU A 85 14.56 3.38 13.02
CA LEU A 85 13.49 4.22 12.46
C LEU A 85 12.29 4.38 13.41
N PHE A 86 11.95 3.35 14.17
CA PHE A 86 10.70 3.31 14.92
C PHE A 86 10.89 3.12 16.42
N GLY A 87 12.13 3.08 16.90
CA GLY A 87 12.48 3.02 18.32
C GLY A 87 12.34 1.65 18.98
N ALA A 88 11.89 0.60 18.26
CA ALA A 88 11.77 -0.75 18.81
C ALA A 88 11.97 -1.82 17.70
N PRO A 89 12.65 -2.97 18.01
CA PRO A 89 13.01 -3.97 17.01
C PRO A 89 11.82 -4.67 16.36
N THR A 90 10.70 -4.79 17.07
CA THR A 90 9.48 -5.45 16.58
C THR A 90 8.43 -4.49 16.05
N ARG A 91 8.68 -3.18 16.12
CA ARG A 91 7.74 -2.16 15.62
C ARG A 91 7.91 -2.02 14.12
N LEU A 92 6.94 -2.55 13.37
CA LEU A 92 6.93 -2.45 11.92
C LEU A 92 6.52 -1.05 11.47
N GLY A 93 7.06 -0.61 10.34
CA GLY A 93 6.78 0.71 9.76
C GLY A 93 5.30 0.99 9.55
N TYR A 94 4.53 -0.04 9.19
CA TYR A 94 3.09 0.08 9.01
C TYR A 94 2.38 0.42 10.32
N SER A 95 2.68 -0.31 11.40
CA SER A 95 2.12 -0.01 12.73
C SER A 95 2.63 1.31 13.30
N ALA A 96 3.86 1.70 12.95
CA ALA A 96 4.42 2.99 13.36
C ALA A 96 3.73 4.16 12.66
N ALA A 97 3.44 4.02 11.35
CA ALA A 97 2.83 5.08 10.54
C ALA A 97 1.31 5.22 10.76
N PHE A 98 0.60 4.10 10.95
CA PHE A 98 -0.86 4.06 10.93
C PHE A 98 -1.49 3.67 12.28
N GLY A 99 -0.68 3.30 13.27
CA GLY A 99 -1.15 2.90 14.59
C GLY A 99 -1.61 1.44 14.69
N PRO A 100 -2.05 0.98 15.90
CA PRO A 100 -2.42 -0.41 16.15
C PRO A 100 -3.67 -0.87 15.41
N SER A 101 -4.57 0.04 15.06
CA SER A 101 -5.76 -0.25 14.24
C SER A 101 -5.45 -0.72 12.82
N HIS A 102 -4.18 -0.62 12.38
CA HIS A 102 -3.66 -1.18 11.14
C HIS A 102 -2.84 -2.45 11.37
N GLY A 103 -2.94 -3.03 12.56
CA GLY A 103 -2.30 -4.30 12.91
C GLY A 103 -2.96 -5.51 12.25
N LEU A 104 -2.37 -6.69 12.51
CA LEU A 104 -2.95 -7.98 12.13
C LEU A 104 -4.00 -8.43 13.16
N GLY A 105 -4.91 -9.30 12.73
CA GLY A 105 -5.93 -9.90 13.57
C GLY A 105 -7.28 -9.20 13.48
N PHE A 106 -8.19 -9.67 14.32
CA PHE A 106 -9.55 -9.16 14.39
C PHE A 106 -9.64 -8.02 15.40
N HIS A 107 -10.04 -6.86 14.94
CA HIS A 107 -10.09 -5.63 15.73
C HIS A 107 -11.01 -4.62 15.06
N THR A 108 -11.20 -3.49 15.70
CA THR A 108 -11.88 -2.35 15.07
C THR A 108 -10.93 -1.63 14.13
N ASP A 109 -11.36 -1.41 12.88
CA ASP A 109 -10.58 -0.68 11.88
C ASP A 109 -10.46 0.81 12.26
N PRO A 110 -9.60 1.60 11.58
CA PRO A 110 -9.43 3.02 11.88
C PRO A 110 -10.71 3.85 11.76
N TRP A 111 -11.73 3.31 11.14
CA TRP A 111 -12.99 4.01 10.88
C TRP A 111 -14.12 3.60 11.84
N GLY A 112 -13.83 2.71 12.78
CA GLY A 112 -14.78 2.25 13.77
C GLY A 112 -15.62 1.04 13.33
N ASN A 113 -15.33 0.42 12.18
CA ASN A 113 -15.99 -0.82 11.78
C ASN A 113 -15.32 -2.01 12.44
N VAL A 114 -16.11 -2.97 12.89
CA VAL A 114 -15.59 -4.22 13.44
C VAL A 114 -15.11 -5.10 12.29
N TYR A 115 -13.84 -5.51 12.35
CA TYR A 115 -13.29 -6.54 11.48
C TYR A 115 -13.18 -7.84 12.25
N GLY A 116 -14.08 -8.75 11.95
CA GLY A 116 -14.15 -10.08 12.57
C GLY A 116 -14.02 -11.21 11.56
N MET A 117 -14.34 -12.42 11.97
CA MET A 117 -14.26 -13.61 11.13
C MET A 117 -15.18 -13.53 9.91
N LEU A 118 -16.36 -12.93 10.06
CA LEU A 118 -17.34 -12.83 8.98
C LEU A 118 -16.83 -11.90 7.87
N GLU A 119 -16.29 -10.74 8.26
CA GLU A 119 -15.70 -9.76 7.35
C GLU A 119 -14.46 -10.36 6.66
N ALA A 120 -13.62 -11.09 7.40
CA ALA A 120 -12.45 -11.76 6.83
C ALA A 120 -12.84 -12.80 5.75
N VAL A 121 -13.89 -13.58 5.98
CA VAL A 121 -14.41 -14.53 5.00
C VAL A 121 -15.00 -13.80 3.79
N ALA A 122 -15.80 -12.76 4.02
CA ALA A 122 -16.42 -11.97 2.96
C ALA A 122 -15.37 -11.28 2.07
N TYR A 123 -14.37 -10.63 2.67
CA TYR A 123 -13.31 -9.95 1.93
C TYR A 123 -12.37 -10.93 1.21
N SER A 124 -12.00 -12.04 1.85
CA SER A 124 -11.22 -13.08 1.18
C SER A 124 -12.00 -13.73 0.03
N GLY A 125 -13.31 -13.88 0.16
CA GLY A 125 -14.19 -14.31 -0.93
C GLY A 125 -14.18 -13.33 -2.10
N ALA A 126 -14.29 -12.03 -1.83
CA ALA A 126 -14.21 -10.99 -2.86
C ALA A 126 -12.84 -10.98 -3.55
N ASP A 127 -11.75 -11.10 -2.80
CA ASP A 127 -10.38 -11.20 -3.35
C ASP A 127 -10.22 -12.43 -4.26
N LEU A 128 -10.76 -13.59 -3.87
CA LEU A 128 -10.72 -14.80 -4.69
C LEU A 128 -11.53 -14.67 -5.97
N ILE A 129 -12.70 -14.03 -5.93
CA ILE A 129 -13.52 -13.76 -7.12
C ILE A 129 -12.75 -12.84 -8.07
N GLN A 130 -12.18 -11.75 -7.56
CA GLN A 130 -11.39 -10.82 -8.37
C GLN A 130 -10.12 -11.48 -8.91
N LEU A 131 -9.40 -12.24 -8.10
CA LEU A 131 -8.24 -13.00 -8.53
C LEU A 131 -8.62 -13.97 -9.66
N SER A 132 -9.73 -14.70 -9.51
CA SER A 132 -10.19 -15.66 -10.52
C SER A 132 -10.55 -14.99 -11.84
N ALA A 133 -11.18 -13.83 -11.80
CA ALA A 133 -11.55 -13.07 -12.98
C ALA A 133 -10.34 -12.47 -13.71
N HIS A 134 -9.40 -11.89 -12.93
CA HIS A 134 -8.26 -11.14 -13.49
C HIS A 134 -6.99 -11.97 -13.69
N LEU A 135 -6.93 -13.21 -13.17
CA LEU A 135 -5.70 -14.01 -13.23
C LEU A 135 -5.22 -14.30 -14.66
N MET A 136 -6.16 -14.48 -15.59
CA MET A 136 -5.87 -14.75 -17.01
C MET A 136 -6.66 -13.84 -17.95
N GLU A 137 -7.33 -12.81 -17.43
CA GLU A 137 -8.24 -11.93 -18.20
C GLU A 137 -9.19 -12.76 -19.10
N SER A 138 -9.68 -13.86 -18.56
CA SER A 138 -10.44 -14.88 -19.28
C SER A 138 -11.89 -14.91 -18.82
N PRO A 139 -12.86 -15.13 -19.74
CA PRO A 139 -14.23 -15.39 -19.36
C PRO A 139 -14.41 -16.66 -18.53
N LEU A 140 -13.43 -17.59 -18.60
CA LEU A 140 -13.42 -18.78 -17.75
C LEU A 140 -12.58 -18.53 -16.50
N PRO A 141 -13.19 -18.49 -15.31
CA PRO A 141 -12.45 -18.23 -14.08
C PRO A 141 -11.37 -19.27 -13.81
N ALA A 142 -10.13 -18.86 -13.70
CA ALA A 142 -8.98 -19.77 -13.59
C ALA A 142 -9.05 -20.71 -12.36
N LEU A 143 -9.60 -20.24 -11.25
CA LEU A 143 -9.76 -21.08 -10.05
C LEU A 143 -10.81 -22.21 -10.22
N LEU A 144 -11.78 -22.05 -11.13
CA LEU A 144 -12.71 -23.13 -11.47
C LEU A 144 -12.00 -24.31 -12.14
N VAL A 145 -10.97 -24.04 -12.96
CA VAL A 145 -10.15 -25.08 -13.59
C VAL A 145 -9.40 -25.88 -12.51
N VAL A 146 -8.86 -25.21 -11.51
CA VAL A 146 -8.20 -25.86 -10.36
C VAL A 146 -9.19 -26.70 -9.56
N GLY A 147 -10.35 -26.14 -9.23
CA GLY A 147 -11.43 -26.84 -8.51
C GLY A 147 -11.95 -28.07 -9.27
N ALA A 148 -12.20 -27.93 -10.57
CA ALA A 148 -12.63 -29.03 -11.42
C ALA A 148 -11.57 -30.14 -11.53
N ALA A 149 -10.30 -29.81 -11.63
CA ALA A 149 -9.22 -30.80 -11.62
C ALA A 149 -9.14 -31.56 -10.32
N LEU A 150 -9.30 -30.89 -9.18
CA LEU A 150 -9.35 -31.53 -7.87
C LEU A 150 -10.56 -32.44 -7.71
N ALA A 151 -11.76 -31.98 -8.10
CA ALA A 151 -13.00 -32.71 -8.03
C ALA A 151 -12.97 -33.99 -8.91
N ALA A 152 -12.35 -33.90 -10.09
CA ALA A 152 -12.15 -35.02 -10.99
C ALA A 152 -11.06 -36.00 -10.51
N GLY A 153 -10.42 -35.76 -9.38
CA GLY A 153 -9.29 -36.56 -8.91
C GLY A 153 -8.02 -36.43 -9.77
N ALA A 154 -8.00 -35.51 -10.71
CA ALA A 154 -6.83 -35.21 -11.54
C ALA A 154 -5.73 -34.61 -10.68
N ARG A 155 -4.66 -35.33 -10.48
CA ARG A 155 -3.54 -34.96 -9.62
C ARG A 155 -2.24 -35.00 -10.40
N TYR A 156 -1.40 -34.00 -10.17
CA TYR A 156 -0.03 -33.99 -10.66
C TYR A 156 0.95 -33.73 -9.51
N ARG A 157 2.17 -34.10 -9.73
CA ARG A 157 3.22 -33.95 -8.71
C ARG A 157 3.44 -32.46 -8.43
N GLY A 158 3.29 -32.06 -7.19
CA GLY A 158 3.47 -30.66 -6.76
C GLY A 158 2.20 -29.81 -6.69
N MET A 159 1.04 -30.35 -7.10
CA MET A 159 -0.25 -29.63 -7.00
C MET A 159 -0.51 -29.11 -5.58
N TRP A 160 -0.30 -29.95 -4.57
CA TRP A 160 -0.50 -29.56 -3.18
C TRP A 160 0.43 -28.43 -2.72
N THR A 161 1.64 -28.37 -3.26
CA THR A 161 2.56 -27.25 -2.99
C THR A 161 2.01 -25.95 -3.53
N LEU A 162 1.49 -25.96 -4.75
CA LEU A 162 0.91 -24.76 -5.37
C LEU A 162 -0.36 -24.31 -4.63
N ILE A 163 -1.21 -25.27 -4.26
CA ILE A 163 -2.42 -24.99 -3.49
C ILE A 163 -2.06 -24.46 -2.08
N ALA A 164 -1.08 -25.07 -1.42
CA ALA A 164 -0.62 -24.61 -0.12
C ALA A 164 -0.02 -23.18 -0.20
N TRP A 165 0.76 -22.89 -1.25
CA TRP A 165 1.29 -21.55 -1.47
C TRP A 165 0.17 -20.53 -1.70
N GLY A 166 -0.73 -20.80 -2.66
CA GLY A 166 -1.85 -19.92 -2.95
C GLY A 166 -2.80 -19.76 -1.77
N GLY A 167 -3.17 -20.89 -1.14
CA GLY A 167 -4.07 -20.90 0.02
C GLY A 167 -3.49 -20.22 1.26
N ALA A 168 -2.19 -20.38 1.51
CA ALA A 168 -1.51 -19.67 2.60
C ALA A 168 -1.58 -18.15 2.42
N GLY A 169 -1.45 -17.66 1.19
CA GLY A 169 -1.62 -16.24 0.90
C GLY A 169 -3.02 -15.74 1.23
N VAL A 170 -4.06 -16.49 0.84
CA VAL A 170 -5.46 -16.14 1.15
C VAL A 170 -5.68 -16.15 2.66
N LEU A 171 -5.30 -17.23 3.36
CA LEU A 171 -5.47 -17.36 4.81
C LEU A 171 -4.67 -16.31 5.59
N GLY A 172 -3.43 -16.04 5.15
CA GLY A 172 -2.61 -15.00 5.75
C GLY A 172 -3.19 -13.61 5.58
N ASN A 173 -3.76 -13.32 4.40
CA ASN A 173 -4.41 -12.05 4.12
C ASN A 173 -5.75 -11.90 4.87
N ALA A 174 -6.45 -12.99 5.18
CA ALA A 174 -7.66 -12.98 5.98
C ALA A 174 -7.45 -12.45 7.41
N LEU A 175 -6.22 -12.40 7.90
CA LEU A 175 -5.88 -11.78 9.18
C LEU A 175 -5.55 -10.29 9.05
N TYR A 176 -5.78 -9.69 7.89
CA TYR A 176 -5.51 -8.28 7.63
C TYR A 176 -6.75 -7.57 7.12
N TRP A 177 -7.27 -6.59 7.85
CA TRP A 177 -8.52 -5.91 7.55
C TRP A 177 -8.53 -5.15 6.22
N HIS A 178 -7.38 -4.66 5.75
CA HIS A 178 -7.26 -3.84 4.55
C HIS A 178 -6.95 -4.67 3.32
N HIS A 179 -7.97 -5.19 2.66
CA HIS A 179 -7.81 -6.01 1.46
C HIS A 179 -7.48 -5.20 0.18
N GLY A 180 -7.83 -3.91 0.14
CA GLY A 180 -7.57 -3.05 -1.00
C GLY A 180 -8.34 -3.42 -2.26
N VAL A 181 -9.55 -3.93 -2.10
CA VAL A 181 -10.43 -4.47 -3.15
C VAL A 181 -10.60 -3.50 -4.33
N HIS A 182 -10.58 -2.18 -4.09
CA HIS A 182 -10.69 -1.15 -5.12
C HIS A 182 -9.49 -1.08 -6.10
N MET A 183 -8.39 -1.75 -5.77
CA MET A 183 -7.20 -1.85 -6.64
C MET A 183 -6.98 -3.28 -7.16
N GLY A 184 -8.02 -4.11 -7.16
CA GLY A 184 -7.92 -5.53 -7.44
C GLY A 184 -7.29 -6.33 -6.28
N PRO A 185 -7.04 -7.63 -6.47
CA PRO A 185 -6.55 -8.53 -5.41
C PRO A 185 -5.04 -8.37 -5.19
N ARG A 186 -4.56 -7.13 -5.03
CA ARG A 186 -3.13 -6.79 -4.93
C ARG A 186 -2.40 -7.50 -3.79
N MET A 187 -3.12 -7.82 -2.73
CA MET A 187 -2.55 -8.52 -1.57
C MET A 187 -2.28 -10.00 -1.85
N LEU A 188 -2.88 -10.54 -2.90
CA LEU A 188 -2.66 -11.91 -3.37
C LEU A 188 -1.69 -12.00 -4.55
N PHE A 189 -1.07 -10.88 -4.96
CA PHE A 189 -0.19 -10.82 -6.13
C PHE A 189 0.95 -11.85 -6.07
N GLU A 190 1.55 -12.05 -4.91
CA GLU A 190 2.64 -13.01 -4.71
C GLU A 190 2.18 -14.48 -4.83
N THR A 191 0.88 -14.73 -4.80
CA THR A 191 0.31 -16.07 -4.99
C THR A 191 -0.03 -16.36 -6.46
N THR A 192 -0.06 -15.33 -7.30
CA THR A 192 -0.42 -15.43 -8.74
C THR A 192 0.34 -16.53 -9.48
N PRO A 193 1.67 -16.68 -9.35
CA PRO A 193 2.40 -17.74 -10.04
C PRO A 193 1.94 -19.14 -9.62
N ALA A 194 1.55 -19.34 -8.37
CA ALA A 194 1.06 -20.63 -7.87
C ALA A 194 -0.31 -20.97 -8.50
N TRP A 195 -1.21 -20.00 -8.57
CA TRP A 195 -2.54 -20.20 -9.15
C TRP A 195 -2.50 -20.42 -10.65
N ILE A 196 -1.65 -19.66 -11.38
CA ILE A 196 -1.44 -19.88 -12.83
C ILE A 196 -0.91 -21.31 -13.07
N ALA A 197 0.15 -21.68 -12.36
CA ALA A 197 0.72 -23.03 -12.50
C ALA A 197 -0.31 -24.13 -12.12
N ALA A 198 -1.08 -23.93 -11.06
CA ALA A 198 -2.13 -24.86 -10.66
C ALA A 198 -3.25 -24.97 -11.72
N ALA A 199 -3.66 -23.85 -12.33
CA ALA A 199 -4.68 -23.85 -13.38
C ALA A 199 -4.17 -24.56 -14.66
N VAL A 200 -2.95 -24.26 -15.11
CA VAL A 200 -2.37 -24.87 -16.31
C VAL A 200 -2.15 -26.38 -16.13
N CYS A 201 -1.52 -26.77 -15.02
CA CYS A 201 -1.28 -28.20 -14.73
C CYS A 201 -2.59 -28.93 -14.44
N GLY A 202 -3.55 -28.31 -13.76
CA GLY A 202 -4.87 -28.85 -13.51
C GLY A 202 -5.66 -29.07 -14.79
N GLY A 203 -5.65 -28.08 -15.69
CA GLY A 203 -6.27 -28.19 -17.01
C GLY A 203 -5.67 -29.31 -17.86
N HIS A 204 -4.34 -29.44 -17.85
CA HIS A 204 -3.66 -30.55 -18.53
C HIS A 204 -4.05 -31.92 -17.93
N ALA A 205 -4.05 -32.03 -16.60
CA ALA A 205 -4.44 -33.27 -15.91
C ALA A 205 -5.90 -33.64 -16.20
N LEU A 206 -6.82 -32.66 -16.26
CA LEU A 206 -8.20 -32.90 -16.66
C LEU A 206 -8.29 -33.42 -18.10
N ALA A 207 -7.62 -32.78 -19.04
CA ALA A 207 -7.66 -33.15 -20.46
C ALA A 207 -7.11 -34.56 -20.73
N THR A 208 -6.21 -35.03 -19.85
CA THR A 208 -5.61 -36.39 -19.97
C THR A 208 -6.30 -37.43 -19.13
N SER A 209 -7.20 -37.06 -18.23
CA SER A 209 -7.93 -38.00 -17.37
C SER A 209 -9.01 -38.79 -18.12
N SER A 210 -9.29 -40.04 -17.72
CA SER A 210 -10.18 -40.97 -18.38
C SER A 210 -11.61 -40.48 -18.59
N PRO A 211 -12.26 -39.76 -17.63
CA PRO A 211 -13.61 -39.27 -17.80
C PRO A 211 -13.76 -38.19 -18.90
N PHE A 212 -12.68 -37.50 -19.21
CA PHE A 212 -12.65 -36.39 -20.15
C PHE A 212 -12.04 -36.73 -21.52
N ARG A 213 -11.83 -38.03 -21.80
CA ARG A 213 -11.30 -38.51 -23.09
C ARG A 213 -12.30 -38.41 -24.23
N THR A 214 -13.56 -38.07 -23.99
CA THR A 214 -14.56 -37.91 -25.03
C THR A 214 -14.17 -36.71 -25.94
N ARG A 215 -14.33 -36.87 -27.23
CA ARG A 215 -14.02 -35.83 -28.23
C ARG A 215 -14.66 -34.47 -27.89
N TRP A 216 -15.88 -34.50 -27.36
CA TRP A 216 -16.62 -33.31 -26.98
C TRP A 216 -15.94 -32.52 -25.87
N VAL A 217 -15.54 -33.19 -24.77
CA VAL A 217 -14.88 -32.53 -23.64
C VAL A 217 -13.53 -31.94 -24.04
N ARG A 218 -12.77 -32.69 -24.86
CA ARG A 218 -11.50 -32.18 -25.38
C ARG A 218 -11.70 -30.94 -26.26
N ASN A 219 -12.72 -30.93 -27.11
CA ASN A 219 -13.02 -29.75 -27.93
C ASN A 219 -13.45 -28.56 -27.08
N VAL A 220 -14.32 -28.74 -26.09
CA VAL A 220 -14.72 -27.68 -25.15
C VAL A 220 -13.49 -27.12 -24.41
N ALA A 221 -12.61 -27.98 -23.90
CA ALA A 221 -11.39 -27.54 -23.23
C ALA A 221 -10.46 -26.77 -24.18
N THR A 222 -10.33 -27.22 -25.43
CA THR A 222 -9.53 -26.52 -26.47
C THR A 222 -10.11 -25.14 -26.78
N TRP A 223 -11.43 -25.07 -26.98
CA TRP A 223 -12.10 -23.77 -27.23
C TRP A 223 -12.01 -22.85 -26.03
N ALA A 224 -12.16 -23.35 -24.81
CA ALA A 224 -11.98 -22.57 -23.58
C ALA A 224 -10.55 -22.02 -23.48
N LEU A 225 -9.54 -22.83 -23.78
CA LEU A 225 -8.14 -22.40 -23.82
C LEU A 225 -7.88 -21.33 -24.89
N LEU A 226 -8.42 -21.53 -26.11
CA LEU A 226 -8.32 -20.56 -27.20
C LEU A 226 -9.01 -19.24 -26.85
N LEU A 227 -10.22 -19.29 -26.28
CA LEU A 227 -10.93 -18.09 -25.81
C LEU A 227 -10.16 -17.38 -24.70
N THR A 228 -9.54 -18.12 -23.78
CA THR A 228 -8.67 -17.56 -22.75
C THR A 228 -7.47 -16.86 -23.37
N LEU A 229 -6.79 -17.49 -24.31
CA LEU A 229 -5.63 -16.94 -25.00
C LEU A 229 -6.02 -15.67 -25.81
N VAL A 230 -7.10 -15.75 -26.56
CA VAL A 230 -7.64 -14.60 -27.33
C VAL A 230 -8.05 -13.47 -26.37
N GLY A 231 -8.75 -13.78 -25.29
CA GLY A 231 -9.13 -12.83 -24.27
C GLY A 231 -7.90 -12.12 -23.67
N SER A 232 -6.89 -12.87 -23.28
CA SER A 232 -5.65 -12.32 -22.73
C SER A 232 -4.89 -11.45 -23.75
N VAL A 233 -4.82 -11.88 -25.01
CA VAL A 233 -4.11 -11.14 -26.07
C VAL A 233 -4.87 -9.88 -26.50
N VAL A 234 -6.20 -9.92 -26.53
CA VAL A 234 -7.04 -8.81 -27.01
C VAL A 234 -7.40 -7.84 -25.87
N LEU A 235 -7.78 -8.36 -24.70
CA LEU A 235 -8.27 -7.53 -23.59
C LEU A 235 -7.13 -6.92 -22.77
N ALA A 236 -6.07 -7.68 -22.48
CA ALA A 236 -4.99 -7.19 -21.64
C ALA A 236 -4.29 -5.95 -22.20
N PRO A 237 -3.96 -5.85 -23.51
CA PRO A 237 -3.40 -4.62 -24.06
C PRO A 237 -4.34 -3.43 -23.92
N GLY A 238 -5.65 -3.62 -24.10
CA GLY A 238 -6.65 -2.57 -23.93
C GLY A 238 -6.70 -2.05 -22.48
N LEU A 239 -6.68 -2.95 -21.51
CA LEU A 239 -6.65 -2.61 -20.09
C LEU A 239 -5.34 -1.92 -19.69
N ILE A 240 -4.19 -2.42 -20.16
CA ILE A 240 -2.88 -1.80 -19.93
C ILE A 240 -2.84 -0.39 -20.53
N LEU A 241 -3.35 -0.22 -21.76
CA LEU A 241 -3.41 1.09 -22.40
C LEU A 241 -4.38 2.04 -21.67
N ALA A 242 -5.53 1.56 -21.20
CA ALA A 242 -6.46 2.35 -20.40
C ALA A 242 -5.82 2.79 -19.08
N GLN A 243 -5.15 1.87 -18.38
CA GLN A 243 -4.43 2.18 -17.16
C GLN A 243 -3.26 3.14 -17.41
N LYS A 244 -2.52 2.94 -18.50
CA LYS A 244 -1.45 3.85 -18.90
C LYS A 244 -1.99 5.25 -19.19
N ARG A 245 -3.09 5.39 -19.91
CA ARG A 245 -3.76 6.69 -20.15
C ARG A 245 -4.19 7.34 -18.85
N SER A 246 -4.86 6.59 -17.97
CA SER A 246 -5.23 7.09 -16.63
C SER A 246 -4.03 7.57 -15.81
N GLN A 247 -2.87 6.90 -15.93
CA GLN A 247 -1.62 7.35 -15.32
C GLN A 247 -0.99 8.54 -16.05
N GLU A 248 -1.21 8.65 -17.35
CA GLU A 248 -0.75 9.77 -18.18
C GLU A 248 -1.57 11.03 -17.95
N ASP A 249 -2.85 10.88 -17.64
CA ASP A 249 -3.75 11.96 -17.25
C ASP A 249 -3.53 12.41 -15.78
N SER A 250 -2.83 11.61 -14.97
CA SER A 250 -2.38 12.07 -13.64
C SER A 250 -1.35 13.18 -13.80
N PRO A 251 -1.47 14.29 -13.05
CA PRO A 251 -0.54 15.41 -13.17
C PRO A 251 0.87 14.93 -12.94
N LYS A 252 1.59 14.75 -14.03
CA LYS A 252 3.02 14.51 -14.00
C LYS A 252 3.66 15.83 -13.61
N LEU A 253 4.59 15.77 -12.67
CA LEU A 253 5.66 16.77 -12.59
C LEU A 253 6.36 16.70 -13.95
N GLY A 254 5.77 17.32 -14.96
CA GLY A 254 6.30 17.36 -16.31
C GLY A 254 7.64 18.08 -16.33
N ALA A 255 8.43 17.81 -17.33
CA ALA A 255 9.71 18.45 -17.56
C ALA A 255 9.64 20.00 -17.56
N HIS A 256 8.46 20.57 -17.71
CA HIS A 256 8.18 22.01 -17.70
C HIS A 256 8.04 22.65 -16.31
N ALA A 257 8.00 21.84 -15.25
CA ALA A 257 7.79 22.30 -13.88
C ALA A 257 8.93 21.89 -12.93
N LEU A 258 10.13 21.62 -13.46
CA LEU A 258 11.29 21.35 -12.63
C LEU A 258 11.82 22.66 -12.05
N PRO A 259 11.99 22.74 -10.73
CA PRO A 259 12.61 23.91 -10.12
C PRO A 259 14.08 24.01 -10.52
N PRO A 260 14.65 25.24 -10.57
CA PRO A 260 16.08 25.42 -10.77
C PRO A 260 16.86 24.80 -9.60
N PRO A 261 18.18 24.57 -9.76
CA PRO A 261 19.04 24.18 -8.66
C PRO A 261 18.99 25.19 -7.50
N ARG A 262 19.21 24.71 -6.28
CA ARG A 262 19.14 25.49 -5.04
C ARG A 262 17.77 26.15 -4.81
N ALA A 263 16.72 25.37 -4.98
CA ALA A 263 15.34 25.79 -4.77
C ALA A 263 14.72 25.15 -3.51
N VAL A 264 13.97 25.96 -2.75
CA VAL A 264 12.97 25.47 -1.81
C VAL A 264 11.62 25.51 -2.50
N VAL A 265 10.98 24.37 -2.63
CA VAL A 265 9.70 24.26 -3.31
C VAL A 265 8.61 23.88 -2.31
N PHE A 266 7.73 24.80 -2.05
CA PHE A 266 6.55 24.55 -1.24
C PHE A 266 5.49 23.83 -2.06
N VAL A 267 5.00 22.72 -1.56
CA VAL A 267 3.93 21.96 -2.18
C VAL A 267 2.62 22.35 -1.53
N HIS A 268 1.75 23.01 -2.29
CA HIS A 268 0.44 23.41 -1.83
C HIS A 268 -0.51 22.21 -1.88
N GLY A 269 -0.61 21.49 -0.77
CA GLY A 269 -1.50 20.34 -0.61
C GLY A 269 -2.93 20.75 -0.26
N SER A 270 -3.79 19.76 0.04
CA SER A 270 -5.15 20.01 0.48
C SER A 270 -5.22 20.60 1.89
N TRP A 271 -6.35 21.21 2.23
CA TRP A 271 -6.60 21.70 3.61
C TRP A 271 -6.48 20.56 4.63
N ALA A 272 -7.11 19.41 4.35
CA ALA A 272 -7.01 18.23 5.20
C ALA A 272 -5.56 17.80 5.44
N SER A 273 -4.71 17.87 4.42
CA SER A 273 -3.29 17.54 4.52
C SER A 273 -2.52 18.52 5.42
N ARG A 274 -2.81 19.81 5.33
CA ARG A 274 -2.21 20.83 6.21
C ARG A 274 -2.62 20.63 7.67
N VAL A 275 -3.91 20.35 7.92
CA VAL A 275 -4.40 20.02 9.25
C VAL A 275 -3.74 18.76 9.79
N SER A 276 -3.67 17.71 8.97
CA SER A 276 -2.98 16.46 9.33
C SER A 276 -1.53 16.70 9.72
N ALA A 277 -0.82 17.55 8.98
CA ALA A 277 0.58 17.87 9.28
C ALA A 277 0.72 18.61 10.63
N ARG A 278 -0.17 19.55 10.95
CA ARG A 278 -0.17 20.25 12.25
C ARG A 278 -0.42 19.30 13.40
N LEU A 279 -1.44 18.45 13.29
CA LEU A 279 -1.77 17.46 14.32
C LEU A 279 -0.65 16.42 14.50
N ALA A 280 -0.01 15.97 13.41
CA ALA A 280 1.14 15.08 13.49
C ALA A 280 2.34 15.75 14.17
N ALA A 281 2.59 17.03 13.90
CA ALA A 281 3.64 17.81 14.55
C ALA A 281 3.40 18.01 16.06
N SER A 282 2.13 18.02 16.51
CA SER A 282 1.77 18.01 17.94
C SER A 282 1.90 16.61 18.61
N GLY A 283 2.28 15.59 17.84
CA GLY A 283 2.46 14.23 18.36
C GLY A 283 1.22 13.34 18.26
N MET A 284 0.13 13.82 17.62
CA MET A 284 -1.05 12.99 17.40
C MET A 284 -0.78 11.88 16.41
N ARG A 285 -1.28 10.69 16.72
CA ARG A 285 -1.12 9.52 15.84
C ARG A 285 -1.96 9.64 14.59
N ARG A 286 -1.46 9.08 13.48
CA ARG A 286 -2.12 9.18 12.18
C ARG A 286 -3.53 8.60 12.13
N ASP A 287 -3.78 7.47 12.79
CA ASP A 287 -5.11 6.86 12.88
C ASP A 287 -6.11 7.77 13.62
N SER A 288 -5.66 8.42 14.68
CA SER A 288 -6.46 9.42 15.39
C SER A 288 -6.76 10.65 14.53
N ILE A 289 -5.76 11.13 13.77
CA ILE A 289 -5.93 12.24 12.82
C ILE A 289 -6.95 11.88 11.73
N GLU A 290 -6.85 10.71 11.12
CA GLU A 290 -7.78 10.26 10.09
C GLU A 290 -9.20 10.12 10.65
N THR A 291 -9.34 9.58 11.86
CA THR A 291 -10.63 9.49 12.57
C THR A 291 -11.20 10.88 12.86
N ALA A 292 -10.38 11.80 13.35
CA ALA A 292 -10.76 13.18 13.63
C ALA A 292 -11.31 13.88 12.39
N LEU A 293 -10.60 13.80 11.27
CA LEU A 293 -10.98 14.42 10.00
C LEU A 293 -12.23 13.78 9.37
N ARG A 294 -12.50 12.50 9.65
CA ARG A 294 -13.70 11.82 9.12
C ARG A 294 -14.94 12.09 9.94
N ARG A 295 -14.81 12.19 11.26
CA ARG A 295 -15.95 12.31 12.18
C ARG A 295 -16.30 13.74 12.53
N ASN A 296 -15.42 14.70 12.28
CA ASN A 296 -15.62 16.09 12.68
C ASN A 296 -15.53 17.04 11.49
N ASP A 297 -16.15 18.21 11.66
CA ASP A 297 -16.02 19.30 10.73
C ASP A 297 -14.57 19.77 10.64
N ILE A 298 -14.07 19.89 9.41
CA ILE A 298 -12.65 20.23 9.17
C ILE A 298 -12.26 21.59 9.79
N CYS A 299 -13.19 22.56 9.86
CA CYS A 299 -12.93 23.85 10.48
C CYS A 299 -12.73 23.71 12.00
N LYS A 300 -13.50 22.84 12.69
CA LYS A 300 -13.28 22.54 14.11
C LYS A 300 -11.91 21.88 14.33
N VAL A 301 -11.58 20.88 13.53
CA VAL A 301 -10.30 20.19 13.62
C VAL A 301 -9.12 21.13 13.33
N ASP A 302 -9.27 22.01 12.35
CA ASP A 302 -8.26 23.04 12.04
C ASP A 302 -8.08 24.02 13.19
N THR A 303 -9.17 24.53 13.74
CA THR A 303 -9.15 25.44 14.92
C THR A 303 -8.42 24.76 16.08
N PHE A 304 -8.78 23.52 16.39
CA PHE A 304 -8.11 22.72 17.42
C PHE A 304 -6.61 22.58 17.13
N SER A 305 -6.22 22.20 15.90
CA SER A 305 -4.80 22.03 15.52
C SER A 305 -3.97 23.31 15.70
N ARG A 306 -4.57 24.48 15.66
CA ARG A 306 -3.89 25.78 15.87
C ARG A 306 -3.77 26.14 17.34
N THR A 307 -4.75 25.75 18.15
CA THR A 307 -4.82 26.10 19.58
C THR A 307 -3.91 25.19 20.41
N GLU A 308 -3.90 23.90 20.15
CA GLU A 308 -3.13 22.93 20.92
C GLU A 308 -1.61 23.04 20.72
N ILE A 309 -1.15 23.43 19.53
CA ILE A 309 0.28 23.69 19.30
C ILE A 309 0.78 24.83 20.22
N THR A 310 -0.10 25.72 20.62
CA THR A 310 0.25 26.86 21.50
C THR A 310 0.28 26.46 22.98
N THR A 311 -0.39 25.40 23.40
CA THR A 311 -0.64 25.05 24.82
C THR A 311 -0.11 23.68 25.24
N ARG A 312 0.84 23.06 24.62
CA ARG A 312 1.59 21.83 25.04
C ARG A 312 0.93 20.92 26.11
N THR A 313 -0.36 20.72 26.08
CA THR A 313 -1.04 19.76 26.95
C THR A 313 -1.66 18.69 26.07
N THR A 314 -1.00 17.53 26.01
CA THR A 314 -1.51 16.31 25.39
C THR A 314 -2.65 15.73 26.22
N THR A 315 -3.78 16.40 26.23
CA THR A 315 -5.01 15.74 26.63
C THR A 315 -5.53 15.03 25.38
N GLU A 316 -5.83 13.74 25.49
CA GLU A 316 -6.57 13.03 24.45
C GLU A 316 -7.78 13.87 24.09
N MET A 317 -7.83 14.34 22.85
CA MET A 317 -8.95 15.11 22.37
C MET A 317 -10.15 14.18 22.40
N ASP A 318 -11.08 14.42 23.33
CA ASP A 318 -12.34 13.71 23.43
C ASP A 318 -13.22 14.12 22.23
N LEU A 319 -12.86 13.60 21.06
CA LEU A 319 -13.60 13.81 19.81
C LEU A 319 -14.90 13.02 19.77
N ASP A 320 -15.08 12.09 20.70
CA ASP A 320 -16.27 11.25 20.81
C ASP A 320 -17.42 11.94 21.58
N ALA A 321 -17.16 13.08 22.23
CA ALA A 321 -18.14 13.73 23.13
C ALA A 321 -19.19 14.57 22.44
N GLN A 322 -19.32 14.62 21.11
CA GLN A 322 -20.37 15.34 20.43
C GLN A 322 -21.25 14.45 19.55
N PRO A 323 -22.36 13.91 20.10
CA PRO A 323 -23.36 13.27 19.26
C PRO A 323 -24.09 14.34 18.43
N GLY A 324 -24.15 14.15 17.11
CA GLY A 324 -25.12 14.87 16.30
C GLY A 324 -24.63 15.64 15.08
N TYR A 325 -23.37 15.52 14.70
CA TYR A 325 -22.93 16.02 13.37
C TYR A 325 -22.87 14.85 12.38
N PRO A 326 -23.63 14.93 11.27
CA PRO A 326 -23.40 14.00 10.17
C PRO A 326 -21.95 14.12 9.72
N PRO A 327 -21.31 13.01 9.31
CA PRO A 327 -19.97 13.08 8.74
C PRO A 327 -20.02 14.04 7.54
N ASN A 328 -19.26 15.12 7.58
CA ASN A 328 -19.15 16.09 6.49
C ASN A 328 -18.34 15.54 5.34
N LEU A 329 -18.66 14.35 4.91
CA LEU A 329 -18.14 13.73 3.69
C LEU A 329 -19.10 14.07 2.54
N ALA A 330 -19.14 15.34 2.15
CA ALA A 330 -19.50 15.65 0.79
C ALA A 330 -18.33 15.24 -0.11
N VAL A 331 -18.30 13.96 -0.44
CA VAL A 331 -17.42 13.45 -1.51
C VAL A 331 -17.94 14.01 -2.81
N ARG A 332 -17.50 15.19 -3.21
CA ARG A 332 -17.66 15.64 -4.58
C ARG A 332 -16.56 15.03 -5.41
N ALA A 333 -16.91 14.11 -6.28
CA ALA A 333 -16.11 13.78 -7.43
C ALA A 333 -16.01 15.04 -8.32
N LEU A 334 -14.97 15.82 -8.14
CA LEU A 334 -14.69 17.01 -8.95
C LEU A 334 -13.76 16.60 -10.07
N SER A 335 -14.33 16.30 -11.24
CA SER A 335 -13.64 16.11 -12.53
C SER A 335 -12.80 14.83 -12.69
N PRO A 336 -12.42 14.44 -13.94
CA PRO A 336 -11.68 13.23 -14.22
C PRO A 336 -10.31 13.26 -13.54
N GLY A 337 -10.25 12.63 -12.35
CA GLY A 337 -9.09 12.63 -11.47
C GLY A 337 -9.45 12.39 -10.01
N ASN A 338 -10.74 12.30 -9.67
CA ASN A 338 -11.25 11.93 -8.32
C ASN A 338 -10.58 12.63 -7.12
N VAL A 339 -10.48 13.94 -7.13
CA VAL A 339 -10.04 14.67 -5.96
C VAL A 339 -11.17 14.76 -4.95
N VAL A 340 -11.03 14.02 -3.84
CA VAL A 340 -11.95 14.11 -2.70
C VAL A 340 -11.61 15.37 -1.90
N ARG A 341 -12.48 16.36 -1.92
CA ARG A 341 -12.38 17.56 -1.06
C ARG A 341 -13.37 17.45 0.08
N ILE A 342 -12.91 17.81 1.28
CA ILE A 342 -13.78 17.90 2.46
C ILE A 342 -14.40 19.30 2.46
N GLU A 343 -15.74 19.41 2.35
CA GLU A 343 -16.43 20.67 2.47
C GLU A 343 -16.70 20.97 3.95
N PRO A 344 -16.33 22.17 4.44
CA PRO A 344 -16.62 22.56 5.82
C PRO A 344 -18.10 22.90 6.02
N SER A 345 -18.60 22.71 7.22
CA SER A 345 -19.93 23.18 7.61
C SER A 345 -19.96 24.72 7.68
N ARG A 346 -21.14 25.31 7.58
CA ARG A 346 -21.32 26.77 7.69
C ARG A 346 -21.97 27.11 9.03
N PRO A 347 -21.66 28.27 9.62
CA PRO A 347 -20.79 29.36 9.16
C PRO A 347 -19.29 29.07 9.41
N LEU A 348 -18.44 29.55 8.51
CA LEU A 348 -16.98 29.44 8.63
C LEU A 348 -16.40 30.60 9.45
N THR A 349 -15.42 30.31 10.29
CA THR A 349 -14.54 31.36 10.84
C THR A 349 -13.73 32.01 9.71
N SER A 350 -13.22 33.24 9.94
CA SER A 350 -12.36 33.90 8.95
C SER A 350 -11.12 33.10 8.57
N ALA A 351 -10.55 32.36 9.55
CA ALA A 351 -9.42 31.47 9.32
C ALA A 351 -9.79 30.29 8.42
N CYS A 352 -10.91 29.62 8.74
CA CYS A 352 -11.42 28.50 7.91
C CYS A 352 -11.83 28.95 6.51
N ALA A 353 -12.39 30.16 6.39
CA ALA A 353 -12.75 30.71 5.09
C ALA A 353 -11.51 30.96 4.20
N ARG A 354 -10.37 31.33 4.79
CA ARG A 354 -9.10 31.46 4.07
C ARG A 354 -8.58 30.09 3.61
N GLU A 355 -8.59 29.11 4.51
CA GLU A 355 -8.18 27.74 4.19
C GLU A 355 -9.05 27.12 3.09
N ALA A 356 -10.37 27.30 3.17
CA ALA A 356 -11.30 26.80 2.15
C ALA A 356 -11.10 27.45 0.78
N ARG A 357 -10.72 28.73 0.73
CA ARG A 357 -10.35 29.41 -0.53
C ARG A 357 -9.03 28.89 -1.07
N SER A 358 -8.03 28.79 -0.21
CA SER A 358 -6.72 28.27 -0.53
C SER A 358 -6.77 26.81 -1.03
N ASP A 359 -7.65 26.00 -0.47
CA ASP A 359 -7.82 24.59 -0.85
C ASP A 359 -8.16 24.36 -2.32
N ARG A 360 -8.70 25.37 -3.01
CA ARG A 360 -9.00 25.31 -4.46
C ARG A 360 -7.75 25.16 -5.31
N PHE A 361 -6.60 25.53 -4.80
CA PHE A 361 -5.29 25.46 -5.44
C PHE A 361 -4.46 24.29 -4.91
N GLY A 362 -5.01 23.50 -3.98
CA GLY A 362 -4.35 22.36 -3.38
C GLY A 362 -4.50 21.11 -4.23
N SER A 363 -3.42 20.36 -4.38
CA SER A 363 -3.42 19.06 -5.04
C SER A 363 -3.08 17.93 -4.07
N ILE A 364 -3.95 16.92 -3.98
CA ILE A 364 -3.68 15.69 -3.24
C ILE A 364 -2.56 14.89 -3.92
N GLU A 365 -2.47 14.97 -5.23
CA GLU A 365 -1.48 14.22 -6.02
C GLU A 365 -0.07 14.69 -5.73
N LEU A 366 0.11 15.99 -5.47
CA LEU A 366 1.40 16.55 -5.08
C LEU A 366 1.84 16.13 -3.68
N GLU A 367 0.95 15.68 -2.84
CA GLU A 367 1.30 15.26 -1.49
C GLU A 367 2.22 14.04 -1.49
N SER A 368 2.16 13.21 -2.52
CA SER A 368 3.07 12.09 -2.70
C SER A 368 4.54 12.53 -2.76
N LEU A 369 4.83 13.76 -3.17
CA LEU A 369 6.19 14.32 -3.19
C LEU A 369 6.73 14.57 -1.79
N LEU A 370 5.86 14.82 -0.83
CA LEU A 370 6.21 15.09 0.56
C LEU A 370 6.44 13.82 1.41
N TRP A 371 6.14 12.65 0.85
CA TRP A 371 6.36 11.36 1.49
C TRP A 371 7.78 10.80 1.25
N ARG A 372 8.61 11.56 0.56
CA ARG A 372 10.01 11.19 0.35
C ARG A 372 10.79 11.32 1.64
N LEU A 373 11.91 10.61 1.69
CA LEU A 373 12.88 10.74 2.77
C LEU A 373 13.28 12.21 2.94
N PRO A 374 13.63 12.63 4.16
CA PRO A 374 14.13 13.99 4.37
C PRO A 374 15.26 14.28 3.38
N PRO A 375 15.38 15.52 2.92
CA PRO A 375 16.39 15.90 1.94
C PRO A 375 17.78 15.55 2.49
N LEU A 376 18.59 14.95 1.63
CA LEU A 376 20.00 14.71 1.96
C LEU A 376 20.71 16.05 2.17
N PRO A 377 21.68 16.11 3.09
CA PRO A 377 22.51 17.29 3.23
C PRO A 377 23.11 17.68 1.87
N GLY A 378 22.92 18.94 1.46
CA GLY A 378 23.39 19.44 0.18
C GLY A 378 22.49 19.13 -1.03
N ALA A 379 21.25 18.68 -0.82
CA ALA A 379 20.29 18.51 -1.90
C ALA A 379 20.00 19.84 -2.60
N ASP A 380 20.05 19.86 -3.92
CA ASP A 380 19.77 21.06 -4.73
C ASP A 380 18.32 21.52 -4.66
N ILE A 381 17.40 20.61 -4.32
CA ILE A 381 15.97 20.89 -4.24
C ILE A 381 15.43 20.40 -2.91
N ILE A 382 14.85 21.30 -2.14
CA ILE A 382 14.17 21.03 -0.89
C ILE A 382 12.67 21.08 -1.15
N LEU A 383 11.96 19.99 -0.89
CA LEU A 383 10.49 19.97 -0.94
C LEU A 383 9.94 20.16 0.47
N ALA A 384 9.09 21.14 0.65
CA ALA A 384 8.43 21.46 1.91
C ALA A 384 6.92 21.55 1.70
N ARG A 385 6.15 21.25 2.76
CA ARG A 385 4.71 21.48 2.72
C ARG A 385 4.39 22.94 2.86
N ASP A 386 3.52 23.47 2.01
CA ASP A 386 2.98 24.81 2.19
C ASP A 386 2.00 24.82 3.38
N MET A 387 2.39 25.52 4.43
CA MET A 387 1.59 25.72 5.66
C MET A 387 1.00 27.13 5.73
N GLY A 388 1.01 27.85 4.63
CA GLY A 388 0.63 29.26 4.52
C GLY A 388 1.79 30.23 4.81
N PRO A 389 1.62 31.53 4.51
CA PRO A 389 2.70 32.50 4.58
C PRO A 389 3.47 32.50 5.91
N ALA A 390 2.76 32.52 7.03
CA ALA A 390 3.37 32.49 8.35
C ALA A 390 4.00 31.14 8.71
N GLY A 391 3.37 30.04 8.27
CA GLY A 391 3.85 28.69 8.55
C GLY A 391 5.09 28.29 7.74
N ASN A 392 5.36 28.99 6.64
CA ASN A 392 6.50 28.73 5.77
C ASN A 392 7.78 29.47 6.21
N VAL A 393 7.65 30.52 7.05
CA VAL A 393 8.79 31.35 7.50
C VAL A 393 9.96 30.54 8.05
N PRO A 394 9.76 29.55 8.96
CA PRO A 394 10.88 28.79 9.50
C PRO A 394 11.69 28.03 8.43
N VAL A 395 11.02 27.56 7.37
CA VAL A 395 11.70 26.87 6.27
C VAL A 395 12.49 27.86 5.41
N LEU A 396 11.91 29.05 5.16
CA LEU A 396 12.59 30.12 4.41
C LEU A 396 13.83 30.65 5.15
N GLU A 397 13.77 30.73 6.48
CA GLU A 397 14.91 31.14 7.30
C GLU A 397 16.01 30.07 7.40
N LEU A 398 15.61 28.79 7.33
CA LEU A 398 16.55 27.67 7.43
C LEU A 398 17.38 27.47 6.16
N TYR A 399 16.83 27.77 5.00
CA TYR A 399 17.45 27.52 3.70
C TYR A 399 17.60 28.80 2.91
N GLU A 400 18.85 29.20 2.61
CA GLU A 400 19.17 30.31 1.72
C GLU A 400 19.01 29.95 0.24
N TYR A 401 17.85 29.36 -0.12
CA TYR A 401 17.52 28.90 -1.46
C TYR A 401 16.40 29.76 -2.06
N THR A 402 16.31 29.77 -3.39
CA THR A 402 15.24 30.51 -4.06
C THR A 402 13.90 29.78 -3.84
N PRO A 403 12.90 30.48 -3.26
CA PRO A 403 11.62 29.82 -2.94
C PRO A 403 10.67 29.80 -4.13
N TYR A 404 10.02 28.64 -4.31
CA TYR A 404 8.96 28.40 -5.28
C TYR A 404 7.78 27.74 -4.60
N VAL A 405 6.63 27.70 -5.30
CA VAL A 405 5.46 26.93 -4.85
C VAL A 405 4.83 26.17 -6.00
N TYR A 406 4.50 24.93 -5.74
CA TYR A 406 3.62 24.13 -6.61
C TYR A 406 2.17 24.33 -6.20
N ILE A 407 1.34 24.74 -7.16
CA ILE A 407 -0.10 24.84 -7.00
C ILE A 407 -0.81 24.09 -8.13
N ASP A 408 -2.03 23.63 -7.87
CA ASP A 408 -2.94 23.06 -8.86
C ASP A 408 -4.06 24.06 -9.13
N GLY A 409 -3.99 24.71 -10.26
CA GLY A 409 -4.96 25.74 -10.67
C GLY A 409 -5.86 25.24 -11.81
N PRO A 410 -6.76 26.09 -12.30
CA PRO A 410 -7.64 25.76 -13.43
C PRO A 410 -6.92 25.29 -14.69
N ASN A 411 -5.67 25.67 -14.84
CA ASN A 411 -4.79 25.31 -15.96
C ASN A 411 -3.83 24.15 -15.62
N GLY A 412 -4.10 23.38 -14.57
CA GLY A 412 -3.29 22.28 -14.09
C GLY A 412 -2.14 22.72 -13.18
N LEU A 413 -1.24 21.78 -12.92
CA LEU A 413 -0.11 21.93 -12.02
C LEU A 413 0.90 22.97 -12.54
N ARG A 414 1.24 23.93 -11.67
CA ARG A 414 2.17 25.02 -12.00
C ARG A 414 3.21 25.21 -10.90
N LEU A 415 4.46 25.35 -11.30
CA LEU A 415 5.53 25.87 -10.45
C LEU A 415 5.59 27.39 -10.63
N LEU A 416 5.40 28.13 -9.55
CA LEU A 416 5.40 29.59 -9.55
C LEU A 416 6.50 30.10 -8.62
N ALA A 417 6.98 31.33 -8.87
CA ALA A 417 7.75 32.07 -7.88
C ALA A 417 6.91 32.16 -6.60
N TYR A 418 7.56 32.10 -5.45
CA TYR A 418 6.89 31.99 -4.15
C TYR A 418 5.84 33.07 -3.94
N ASP A 419 6.21 34.35 -4.16
CA ASP A 419 5.31 35.46 -3.94
C ASP A 419 4.05 35.40 -4.80
N VAL A 420 4.22 35.11 -6.09
CA VAL A 420 3.11 35.00 -7.05
C VAL A 420 2.18 33.83 -6.65
N GLY A 421 2.74 32.71 -6.30
CA GLY A 421 1.95 31.54 -5.91
C GLY A 421 1.24 31.71 -4.57
N MET A 422 1.88 32.36 -3.61
CA MET A 422 1.28 32.64 -2.30
C MET A 422 0.17 33.68 -2.39
N GLU A 423 0.32 34.71 -3.22
CA GLU A 423 -0.75 35.66 -3.50
C GLU A 423 -1.95 34.98 -4.12
N LEU A 424 -1.73 34.12 -5.11
CA LEU A 424 -2.78 33.38 -5.78
C LEU A 424 -3.50 32.41 -4.84
N ALA A 425 -2.75 31.63 -4.08
CA ALA A 425 -3.32 30.59 -3.21
C ALA A 425 -3.94 31.15 -1.93
N TRP A 426 -3.37 32.20 -1.34
CA TRP A 426 -3.76 32.70 -0.02
C TRP A 426 -4.41 34.10 -0.03
N GLY A 427 -4.26 34.85 -1.13
CA GLY A 427 -4.94 36.14 -1.34
C GLY A 427 -4.59 37.21 -0.29
N GLY A 428 -3.32 37.42 0.00
CA GLY A 428 -2.89 38.43 0.96
C GLY A 428 -1.43 38.84 0.76
N PRO A 429 -1.03 39.98 1.31
CA PRO A 429 0.32 40.45 1.15
C PRO A 429 1.32 39.43 1.67
N THR A 430 2.20 39.10 0.83
CA THR A 430 3.38 38.30 0.97
C THR A 430 4.34 38.93 2.00
N LEU A 431 5.23 38.15 2.47
CA LEU A 431 6.34 38.40 3.39
C LEU A 431 6.55 39.88 3.79
N PRO A 432 6.81 40.16 5.06
CA PRO A 432 7.41 41.42 5.40
C PRO A 432 8.71 41.54 4.58
N THR A 433 8.75 42.52 3.71
CA THR A 433 9.95 42.88 2.97
C THR A 433 11.05 43.28 3.96
N GLY A 434 11.60 42.30 4.60
CA GLY A 434 12.77 42.37 5.46
C GLY A 434 13.99 42.31 4.57
N GLY A 435 14.64 43.47 4.42
CA GLY A 435 15.71 43.84 3.55
C GLY A 435 16.75 42.74 3.30
N ALA A 436 16.99 42.54 2.02
CA ALA A 436 18.28 42.05 1.58
C ALA A 436 19.38 42.89 2.21
N LYS A 437 20.17 42.30 3.07
CA LYS A 437 21.51 42.79 3.43
C LYS A 437 22.52 41.88 2.77
#